data_f242ab038a193f486a5a57e13728bccd
#
_entry.id   f242ab038a193f486a5a57e13728bccd
#
_cell.length_a   1.000
_cell.length_b   1.000
_cell.length_c   1.000
_cell.angle_alpha   90.00
_cell.angle_beta   90.00
_cell.angle_gamma   90.00
#
_symmetry.space_group_name_H-M   'P 1'
#
loop_
_entity.id
_entity.type
_entity.pdbx_description
1 polymer ?
#
loop_
_entity_poly.entity_id
_entity_poly.type
_entity_poly.pdbx_seq_one_letter_code
_entity_poly.pdbx_strand_id
1 'polypeptide(L)'
;VGRRVGVPVPRRQSLHGAVPDHVIAATEEFRRLGRDTFLRTYGFGRAMSYELVLDGRRYDSKAIAGVAHGYATGDFWKARDFSGGAATVARCLRELGFVVETGEASRSRAALLARLRNLKVSRGPGNPAPSRHQPLSLLWAISRAADERPRLTPWPTFRDEVGPLLVEFGLPNAKATPEYPFWHLQGSELWEVRGIPAELAERMPTTGTLNEHRPQAGFTAETANLLRDPVTRLEAIATICETYLEDVDRQALFARTGLSGYTTAGGLLSPSEDESADGATDEYGRAIGPAPRRDATRSVIVRDEALARKVKELEDNRCQICGTTLRHLNRPYSQAAHIRGLGSPHHGPDELQNLLCLCPNCHILFDGLEIYVDSDGLVRRTRDDRDPSPLRRDPGHPVDEAHIAYHRTLCTLTARKPDVG
;
A
#
# COMPACT_ATOMS: atom_id res chain seq x y z
N VAL A 1 -35.93 -51.92 14.66
CA VAL A 1 -36.02 -50.75 13.78
C VAL A 1 -35.40 -49.57 14.53
N GLY A 2 -34.06 -49.42 14.41
CA GLY A 2 -33.28 -48.36 15.04
C GLY A 2 -33.37 -47.07 14.20
N ARG A 3 -33.96 -46.00 14.71
CA ARG A 3 -33.87 -44.67 14.17
C ARG A 3 -32.44 -44.14 14.38
N ARG A 4 -31.69 -43.92 13.29
CA ARG A 4 -30.47 -43.14 13.34
C ARG A 4 -30.86 -41.67 13.59
N VAL A 5 -30.46 -41.15 14.72
CA VAL A 5 -30.49 -39.71 15.02
C VAL A 5 -29.43 -39.07 14.15
N GLY A 6 -29.85 -38.28 13.20
CA GLY A 6 -28.94 -37.49 12.33
C GLY A 6 -28.21 -36.47 13.18
N VAL A 7 -26.89 -36.47 13.15
CA VAL A 7 -26.02 -35.44 13.70
C VAL A 7 -26.33 -34.15 12.93
N PRO A 8 -26.68 -33.03 13.59
CA PRO A 8 -26.92 -31.78 12.90
C PRO A 8 -25.64 -31.30 12.24
N VAL A 9 -25.67 -31.13 10.91
CA VAL A 9 -24.59 -30.47 10.15
C VAL A 9 -24.43 -29.05 10.72
N PRO A 10 -23.23 -28.64 11.14
CA PRO A 10 -23.05 -27.30 11.67
C PRO A 10 -23.46 -26.27 10.62
N ARG A 11 -24.42 -25.42 10.95
CA ARG A 11 -24.82 -24.27 10.13
C ARG A 11 -23.56 -23.47 9.81
N ARG A 12 -23.35 -23.12 8.52
CA ARG A 12 -22.28 -22.20 8.09
C ARG A 12 -22.46 -20.92 8.91
N GLN A 13 -21.58 -20.71 9.87
CA GLN A 13 -21.56 -19.50 10.69
C GLN A 13 -20.97 -18.40 9.81
N SER A 14 -21.81 -17.46 9.39
CA SER A 14 -21.40 -16.20 8.79
C SER A 14 -21.55 -15.11 9.86
N LEU A 15 -20.75 -14.04 9.77
CA LEU A 15 -20.92 -12.82 10.59
C LEU A 15 -22.20 -12.07 10.17
N HIS A 16 -23.37 -12.75 10.22
CA HIS A 16 -24.64 -12.19 9.79
C HIS A 16 -24.94 -10.89 10.53
N GLY A 17 -25.14 -9.81 9.77
CA GLY A 17 -25.47 -8.49 10.30
C GLY A 17 -24.28 -7.64 10.70
N ALA A 18 -23.05 -8.19 10.76
CA ALA A 18 -21.87 -7.37 10.98
C ALA A 18 -21.52 -6.59 9.69
N VAL A 19 -21.33 -5.29 9.84
CA VAL A 19 -20.84 -4.38 8.79
C VAL A 19 -19.46 -3.86 9.19
N PRO A 20 -18.68 -3.26 8.28
CA PRO A 20 -17.35 -2.74 8.59
C PRO A 20 -17.27 -1.89 9.84
N ASP A 21 -18.25 -1.03 10.10
CA ASP A 21 -18.29 -0.16 11.29
C ASP A 21 -18.29 -0.93 12.62
N HIS A 22 -18.92 -2.11 12.68
CA HIS A 22 -18.90 -2.96 13.87
C HIS A 22 -17.50 -3.54 14.13
N VAL A 23 -16.75 -3.86 13.06
CA VAL A 23 -15.38 -4.33 13.16
C VAL A 23 -14.45 -3.19 13.61
N ILE A 24 -14.65 -1.99 13.05
CA ILE A 24 -13.90 -0.78 13.44
C ILE A 24 -14.15 -0.49 14.93
N ALA A 25 -15.40 -0.45 15.38
CA ALA A 25 -15.74 -0.24 16.78
C ALA A 25 -15.09 -1.27 17.71
N ALA A 26 -15.05 -2.54 17.30
CA ALA A 26 -14.36 -3.59 18.06
C ALA A 26 -12.84 -3.36 18.13
N THR A 27 -12.21 -2.84 17.06
CA THR A 27 -10.78 -2.50 17.07
C THR A 27 -10.49 -1.26 17.92
N GLU A 28 -11.39 -0.28 17.94
CA GLU A 28 -11.29 0.89 18.83
C GLU A 28 -11.36 0.50 20.29
N GLU A 29 -12.31 -0.35 20.64
CA GLU A 29 -12.42 -0.87 22.00
C GLU A 29 -11.19 -1.70 22.39
N PHE A 30 -10.67 -2.51 21.47
CA PHE A 30 -9.40 -3.23 21.67
C PHE A 30 -8.23 -2.27 21.95
N ARG A 31 -8.17 -1.13 21.25
CA ARG A 31 -7.16 -0.09 21.49
C ARG A 31 -7.35 0.58 22.85
N ARG A 32 -8.59 0.91 23.20
CA ARG A 32 -8.93 1.57 24.46
C ARG A 32 -8.64 0.71 25.70
N LEU A 33 -8.98 -0.58 25.65
CA LEU A 33 -8.79 -1.51 26.77
C LEU A 33 -7.38 -2.09 26.84
N GLY A 34 -6.68 -2.12 25.73
CA GLY A 34 -5.45 -2.90 25.54
C GLY A 34 -5.72 -4.39 25.33
N ARG A 35 -4.80 -5.06 24.61
CA ARG A 35 -4.94 -6.46 24.15
C ARG A 35 -5.37 -7.43 25.23
N ASP A 36 -4.60 -7.47 26.35
CA ASP A 36 -4.82 -8.50 27.38
C ASP A 36 -6.13 -8.29 28.16
N THR A 37 -6.53 -7.03 28.35
CA THR A 37 -7.81 -6.70 29.00
C THR A 37 -8.97 -7.04 28.07
N PHE A 38 -8.91 -6.65 26.80
CA PHE A 38 -9.92 -6.96 25.81
C PHE A 38 -10.16 -8.47 25.69
N LEU A 39 -9.08 -9.25 25.50
CA LEU A 39 -9.17 -10.70 25.39
C LEU A 39 -9.79 -11.35 26.63
N ARG A 40 -9.44 -10.90 27.83
CA ARG A 40 -10.04 -11.39 29.07
C ARG A 40 -11.52 -11.01 29.19
N THR A 41 -11.86 -9.77 28.87
CA THR A 41 -13.25 -9.28 28.96
C THR A 41 -14.20 -10.09 28.10
N TYR A 42 -13.80 -10.42 26.89
CA TYR A 42 -14.63 -11.15 25.94
C TYR A 42 -14.37 -12.67 25.89
N GLY A 43 -13.45 -13.18 26.71
CA GLY A 43 -13.19 -14.63 26.82
C GLY A 43 -12.47 -15.24 25.63
N PHE A 44 -11.50 -14.49 25.04
CA PHE A 44 -10.67 -14.97 23.95
C PHE A 44 -9.22 -15.18 24.38
N GLY A 45 -8.53 -16.09 23.67
CA GLY A 45 -7.10 -16.23 23.69
C GLY A 45 -6.45 -15.41 22.57
N ARG A 46 -5.11 -15.29 22.60
CA ARG A 46 -4.35 -14.65 21.53
C ARG A 46 -4.51 -15.41 20.21
N ALA A 47 -4.54 -14.68 19.11
CA ALA A 47 -4.60 -15.26 17.77
C ALA A 47 -3.38 -16.14 17.50
N MET A 48 -3.64 -17.37 17.05
CA MET A 48 -2.59 -18.36 16.72
C MET A 48 -2.25 -18.36 15.23
N SER A 49 -3.25 -18.13 14.36
CA SER A 49 -3.11 -18.37 12.91
C SER A 49 -3.44 -17.16 12.04
N TYR A 50 -4.37 -16.33 12.47
CA TYR A 50 -4.86 -15.20 11.66
C TYR A 50 -4.97 -13.94 12.50
N GLU A 51 -4.42 -12.85 11.98
CA GLU A 51 -4.48 -11.52 12.57
C GLU A 51 -5.20 -10.56 11.60
N LEU A 52 -6.12 -9.75 12.11
CA LEU A 52 -6.69 -8.61 11.41
C LEU A 52 -5.64 -7.50 11.40
N VAL A 53 -5.37 -6.91 10.25
CA VAL A 53 -4.48 -5.76 10.11
C VAL A 53 -5.31 -4.54 9.76
N LEU A 54 -5.22 -3.50 10.59
CA LEU A 54 -5.89 -2.22 10.38
C LEU A 54 -4.96 -1.09 10.85
N ASP A 55 -4.73 -0.09 10.00
CA ASP A 55 -3.83 1.05 10.27
C ASP A 55 -2.42 0.64 10.75
N GLY A 56 -1.85 -0.40 10.12
CA GLY A 56 -0.54 -0.94 10.50
C GLY A 56 -0.52 -1.65 11.86
N ARG A 57 -1.65 -1.75 12.55
CA ARG A 57 -1.80 -2.47 13.83
C ARG A 57 -2.41 -3.85 13.61
N ARG A 58 -2.09 -4.75 14.53
CA ARG A 58 -2.56 -6.13 14.49
C ARG A 58 -3.52 -6.42 15.64
N TYR A 59 -4.57 -7.14 15.30
CA TYR A 59 -5.65 -7.49 16.22
C TYR A 59 -5.93 -8.99 16.14
N ASP A 60 -6.35 -9.56 17.23
CA ASP A 60 -6.75 -10.97 17.31
C ASP A 60 -8.06 -11.18 16.53
N SER A 61 -7.96 -11.59 15.25
CA SER A 61 -9.08 -11.63 14.30
C SER A 61 -10.33 -12.32 14.83
N LYS A 62 -10.14 -13.42 15.58
CA LYS A 62 -11.26 -14.16 16.19
C LYS A 62 -11.96 -13.36 17.28
N ALA A 63 -11.21 -12.63 18.10
CA ALA A 63 -11.75 -11.79 19.16
C ALA A 63 -12.49 -10.58 18.58
N ILE A 64 -11.90 -9.91 17.60
CA ILE A 64 -12.53 -8.80 16.89
C ILE A 64 -13.85 -9.24 16.24
N ALA A 65 -13.86 -10.37 15.53
CA ALA A 65 -15.08 -10.88 14.88
C ALA A 65 -16.19 -11.21 15.90
N GLY A 66 -15.85 -11.80 17.04
CA GLY A 66 -16.82 -12.12 18.08
C GLY A 66 -17.43 -10.88 18.73
N VAL A 67 -16.64 -9.83 18.94
CA VAL A 67 -17.11 -8.55 19.49
C VAL A 67 -17.89 -7.75 18.45
N ALA A 68 -17.43 -7.71 17.19
CA ALA A 68 -18.15 -7.07 16.08
C ALA A 68 -19.55 -7.69 15.87
N HIS A 69 -19.67 -9.02 16.00
CA HIS A 69 -20.96 -9.69 15.99
C HIS A 69 -21.86 -9.22 17.16
N GLY A 70 -21.28 -9.05 18.34
CA GLY A 70 -22.00 -8.52 19.49
C GLY A 70 -22.53 -7.11 19.28
N TYR A 71 -21.75 -6.25 18.61
CA TYR A 71 -22.20 -4.89 18.24
C TYR A 71 -23.33 -4.93 17.20
N ALA A 72 -23.28 -5.88 16.26
CA ALA A 72 -24.31 -6.02 15.24
C ALA A 72 -25.64 -6.59 15.75
N THR A 73 -25.59 -7.50 16.72
CA THR A 73 -26.75 -8.34 17.09
C THR A 73 -27.15 -8.27 18.57
N GLY A 74 -26.30 -7.71 19.43
CA GLY A 74 -26.41 -7.79 20.89
C GLY A 74 -25.88 -9.08 21.50
N ASP A 75 -25.49 -10.09 20.69
CA ASP A 75 -24.96 -11.38 21.15
C ASP A 75 -23.44 -11.45 20.93
N PHE A 76 -22.68 -11.30 22.01
CA PHE A 76 -21.22 -11.37 21.99
C PHE A 76 -20.75 -12.82 21.96
N TRP A 77 -20.24 -13.25 20.81
CA TRP A 77 -19.70 -14.59 20.67
C TRP A 77 -18.44 -14.80 21.53
N LYS A 78 -18.31 -16.00 22.07
CA LYS A 78 -17.12 -16.45 22.81
C LYS A 78 -16.23 -17.34 21.94
N ALA A 79 -15.01 -17.55 22.38
CA ALA A 79 -14.03 -18.35 21.62
C ALA A 79 -14.51 -19.76 21.21
N ARG A 80 -15.38 -20.38 21.99
CA ARG A 80 -15.95 -21.71 21.74
C ARG A 80 -17.13 -21.74 20.75
N ASP A 81 -17.74 -20.59 20.49
CA ASP A 81 -19.00 -20.52 19.74
C ASP A 81 -18.76 -20.62 18.23
N PHE A 82 -17.56 -20.36 17.77
CA PHE A 82 -17.20 -20.39 16.35
C PHE A 82 -15.73 -20.71 16.09
N SER A 83 -15.39 -21.04 14.82
CA SER A 83 -14.02 -21.31 14.38
C SER A 83 -13.34 -20.04 13.86
N GLY A 84 -12.09 -19.81 14.26
CA GLY A 84 -11.22 -18.73 13.77
C GLY A 84 -10.44 -19.03 12.50
N GLY A 85 -10.72 -20.12 11.80
CA GLY A 85 -9.93 -20.58 10.65
C GLY A 85 -10.15 -19.78 9.36
N ALA A 86 -9.33 -20.10 8.34
CA ALA A 86 -9.35 -19.46 7.02
C ALA A 86 -10.72 -19.46 6.34
N ALA A 87 -11.46 -20.59 6.49
CA ALA A 87 -12.77 -20.78 5.86
C ALA A 87 -13.94 -20.13 6.63
N THR A 88 -13.67 -19.48 7.76
CA THR A 88 -14.69 -18.90 8.63
C THR A 88 -14.40 -17.42 8.88
N VAL A 89 -13.82 -17.08 10.03
CA VAL A 89 -13.58 -15.69 10.44
C VAL A 89 -12.70 -14.92 9.48
N ALA A 90 -11.57 -15.52 9.06
CA ALA A 90 -10.65 -14.84 8.15
C ALA A 90 -11.31 -14.50 6.80
N ARG A 91 -12.17 -15.41 6.29
CA ARG A 91 -12.94 -15.15 5.08
C ARG A 91 -13.99 -14.05 5.30
N CYS A 92 -14.79 -14.14 6.36
CA CYS A 92 -15.82 -13.14 6.62
C CYS A 92 -15.25 -11.74 6.83
N LEU A 93 -14.11 -11.60 7.53
CA LEU A 93 -13.44 -10.32 7.69
C LEU A 93 -12.91 -9.79 6.34
N ARG A 94 -12.39 -10.66 5.46
CA ARG A 94 -12.00 -10.24 4.11
C ARG A 94 -13.20 -9.86 3.24
N GLU A 95 -14.32 -10.57 3.34
CA GLU A 95 -15.58 -10.21 2.66
C GLU A 95 -16.14 -8.86 3.15
N LEU A 96 -15.81 -8.45 4.38
CA LEU A 96 -16.10 -7.12 4.92
C LEU A 96 -15.03 -6.07 4.55
N GLY A 97 -14.02 -6.45 3.75
CA GLY A 97 -13.00 -5.54 3.26
C GLY A 97 -11.75 -5.41 4.12
N PHE A 98 -11.56 -6.25 5.15
CA PHE A 98 -10.40 -6.15 6.03
C PHE A 98 -9.25 -7.05 5.61
N VAL A 99 -8.02 -6.56 5.78
CA VAL A 99 -6.80 -7.37 5.59
C VAL A 99 -6.68 -8.36 6.75
N VAL A 100 -6.66 -9.65 6.42
CA VAL A 100 -6.40 -10.72 7.40
C VAL A 100 -5.19 -11.52 6.94
N GLU A 101 -4.12 -11.45 7.71
CA GLU A 101 -2.86 -12.13 7.45
C GLU A 101 -2.72 -13.41 8.25
N THR A 102 -1.90 -14.34 7.74
CA THR A 102 -1.42 -15.43 8.58
C THR A 102 -0.44 -14.88 9.59
N GLY A 103 -0.43 -15.41 10.81
CA GLY A 103 0.51 -15.00 11.83
C GLY A 103 1.98 -15.17 11.42
N GLU A 104 2.28 -16.06 10.48
CA GLU A 104 3.61 -16.25 9.90
C GLU A 104 3.95 -15.12 8.91
N ALA A 105 3.08 -14.82 7.94
CA ALA A 105 3.27 -13.72 6.99
C ALA A 105 3.37 -12.36 7.71
N SER A 106 2.53 -12.16 8.72
CA SER A 106 2.54 -10.97 9.57
C SER A 106 3.87 -10.82 10.33
N ARG A 107 4.40 -11.92 10.92
CA ARG A 107 5.70 -11.91 11.59
C ARG A 107 6.84 -11.64 10.62
N SER A 108 6.83 -12.27 9.44
CA SER A 108 7.85 -12.07 8.40
C SER A 108 7.88 -10.63 7.89
N ARG A 109 6.72 -10.02 7.64
CA ARG A 109 6.63 -8.59 7.27
C ARG A 109 7.11 -7.68 8.39
N ALA A 110 6.70 -7.92 9.64
CA ALA A 110 7.17 -7.16 10.79
C ALA A 110 8.69 -7.27 10.98
N ALA A 111 9.27 -8.45 10.77
CA ALA A 111 10.71 -8.67 10.82
C ALA A 111 11.43 -7.89 9.71
N LEU A 112 10.89 -7.90 8.48
CA LEU A 112 11.41 -7.09 7.37
C LEU A 112 11.45 -5.60 7.74
N LEU A 113 10.34 -5.03 8.20
CA LEU A 113 10.27 -3.62 8.57
C LEU A 113 11.21 -3.27 9.75
N ALA A 114 11.33 -4.18 10.72
CA ALA A 114 12.28 -4.02 11.82
C ALA A 114 13.74 -3.99 11.34
N ARG A 115 14.11 -4.87 10.39
CA ARG A 115 15.46 -4.87 9.78
C ARG A 115 15.71 -3.59 8.99
N LEU A 116 14.70 -3.09 8.24
CA LEU A 116 14.80 -1.82 7.51
C LEU A 116 15.00 -0.61 8.44
N ARG A 117 14.35 -0.57 9.62
CA ARG A 117 14.56 0.49 10.62
C ARG A 117 15.94 0.43 11.28
N ASN A 118 16.57 -0.74 11.32
CA ASN A 118 17.81 -1.00 12.05
C ASN A 118 19.01 -1.28 11.14
N LEU A 119 19.09 -0.61 9.97
CA LEU A 119 20.25 -0.73 9.10
C LEU A 119 21.51 -0.25 9.81
N LYS A 120 22.59 -1.01 9.63
CA LYS A 120 23.94 -0.62 10.14
C LYS A 120 24.55 0.42 9.20
N VAL A 121 24.06 1.65 9.29
CA VAL A 121 24.59 2.78 8.51
C VAL A 121 25.74 3.47 9.20
N SER A 122 26.80 3.82 8.47
CA SER A 122 27.91 4.59 9.03
C SER A 122 27.50 6.03 9.31
N ARG A 123 28.15 6.64 10.30
CA ARG A 123 28.10 8.08 10.58
C ARG A 123 29.49 8.66 10.36
N GLY A 124 29.58 9.67 9.53
CA GLY A 124 30.87 10.30 9.23
C GLY A 124 31.43 11.10 10.42
N PRO A 125 32.77 11.28 10.50
CA PRO A 125 33.37 12.18 11.47
C PRO A 125 32.80 13.60 11.29
N GLY A 126 32.20 14.16 12.35
CA GLY A 126 31.63 15.51 12.31
C GLY A 126 30.25 15.64 11.65
N ASN A 127 29.65 14.55 11.15
CA ASN A 127 28.28 14.54 10.66
C ASN A 127 27.44 13.52 11.42
N PRO A 128 26.48 13.96 12.26
CA PRO A 128 25.62 13.05 13.03
C PRO A 128 24.58 12.33 12.16
N ALA A 129 24.34 12.80 10.93
CA ALA A 129 23.35 12.19 10.04
C ALA A 129 23.82 10.81 9.55
N PRO A 130 22.92 9.80 9.51
CA PRO A 130 23.24 8.47 9.02
C PRO A 130 23.53 8.51 7.51
N SER A 131 24.49 7.68 7.07
CA SER A 131 24.80 7.53 5.64
C SER A 131 23.57 7.07 4.86
N ARG A 132 23.29 7.70 3.71
CA ARG A 132 22.16 7.39 2.83
C ARG A 132 22.44 6.29 1.80
N HIS A 133 23.66 5.76 1.75
CA HIS A 133 24.08 4.79 0.71
C HIS A 133 23.22 3.53 0.73
N GLN A 134 23.04 2.88 1.89
CA GLN A 134 22.23 1.68 2.00
C GLN A 134 20.72 1.98 1.79
N PRO A 135 20.12 3.01 2.41
CA PRO A 135 18.72 3.38 2.17
C PRO A 135 18.38 3.64 0.70
N LEU A 136 19.20 4.42 -0.01
CA LEU A 136 19.00 4.73 -1.43
C LEU A 136 19.12 3.48 -2.31
N SER A 137 20.09 2.60 -2.00
CA SER A 137 20.26 1.32 -2.71
C SER A 137 19.07 0.39 -2.52
N LEU A 138 18.47 0.37 -1.31
CA LEU A 138 17.28 -0.44 -1.02
C LEU A 138 16.04 0.12 -1.74
N LEU A 139 15.84 1.44 -1.79
CA LEU A 139 14.75 2.04 -2.58
C LEU A 139 14.88 1.71 -4.07
N TRP A 140 16.08 1.82 -4.63
CA TRP A 140 16.36 1.38 -6.00
C TRP A 140 16.03 -0.11 -6.20
N ALA A 141 16.41 -0.98 -5.27
CA ALA A 141 16.12 -2.41 -5.38
C ALA A 141 14.61 -2.72 -5.22
N ILE A 142 13.89 -1.94 -4.40
CA ILE A 142 12.43 -2.04 -4.26
C ILE A 142 11.73 -1.64 -5.57
N SER A 143 12.21 -0.60 -6.29
CA SER A 143 11.63 -0.23 -7.58
C SER A 143 11.79 -1.34 -8.61
N ARG A 144 12.95 -2.00 -8.63
CA ARG A 144 13.18 -3.16 -9.50
C ARG A 144 12.26 -4.34 -9.17
N ALA A 145 11.98 -4.56 -7.88
CA ALA A 145 11.02 -5.58 -7.44
C ALA A 145 9.58 -5.21 -7.85
N ALA A 146 9.22 -3.93 -7.84
CA ALA A 146 7.94 -3.44 -8.34
C ALA A 146 7.76 -3.65 -9.85
N ASP A 147 8.85 -3.52 -10.61
CA ASP A 147 8.92 -3.77 -12.06
C ASP A 147 9.13 -5.26 -12.41
N GLU A 148 9.06 -6.16 -11.43
CA GLU A 148 9.28 -7.61 -11.59
C GLU A 148 10.65 -7.98 -12.21
N ARG A 149 11.65 -7.09 -12.09
CA ARG A 149 13.01 -7.35 -12.59
C ARG A 149 13.72 -8.40 -11.74
N PRO A 150 14.75 -9.04 -12.29
CA PRO A 150 15.56 -10.01 -11.53
C PRO A 150 16.04 -9.42 -10.19
N ARG A 151 15.87 -10.17 -9.11
CA ARG A 151 16.22 -9.75 -7.76
C ARG A 151 17.72 -9.55 -7.53
N LEU A 152 18.56 -10.27 -8.27
CA LEU A 152 20.02 -10.11 -8.27
C LEU A 152 20.44 -9.30 -9.49
N THR A 153 21.30 -8.32 -9.27
CA THR A 153 21.79 -7.40 -10.29
C THR A 153 23.31 -7.48 -10.37
N PRO A 154 23.90 -7.60 -11.59
CA PRO A 154 25.34 -7.57 -11.76
C PRO A 154 25.97 -6.27 -11.27
N TRP A 155 27.17 -6.35 -10.72
CA TRP A 155 27.92 -5.19 -10.22
C TRP A 155 27.97 -3.99 -11.19
N PRO A 156 28.28 -4.15 -12.49
CA PRO A 156 28.33 -3.00 -13.38
C PRO A 156 27.00 -2.25 -13.46
N THR A 157 25.87 -2.98 -13.58
CA THR A 157 24.54 -2.39 -13.62
C THR A 157 24.20 -1.69 -12.30
N PHE A 158 24.49 -2.33 -11.17
CA PHE A 158 24.29 -1.71 -9.85
C PHE A 158 25.07 -0.42 -9.71
N ARG A 159 26.37 -0.43 -10.06
CA ARG A 159 27.25 0.74 -10.01
C ARG A 159 26.71 1.88 -10.87
N ASP A 160 26.30 1.58 -12.09
CA ASP A 160 25.89 2.58 -13.08
C ASP A 160 24.49 3.15 -12.79
N GLU A 161 23.60 2.39 -12.14
CA GLU A 161 22.27 2.86 -11.76
C GLU A 161 22.26 3.50 -10.36
N VAL A 162 22.96 2.94 -9.37
CA VAL A 162 22.96 3.44 -7.98
C VAL A 162 23.96 4.59 -7.79
N GLY A 163 25.12 4.56 -8.46
CA GLY A 163 26.13 5.63 -8.33
C GLY A 163 25.55 7.04 -8.49
N PRO A 164 24.82 7.34 -9.57
CA PRO A 164 24.17 8.64 -9.75
C PRO A 164 23.17 9.01 -8.63
N LEU A 165 22.43 8.04 -8.08
CA LEU A 165 21.53 8.29 -6.96
C LEU A 165 22.28 8.72 -5.69
N LEU A 166 23.45 8.13 -5.45
CA LEU A 166 24.29 8.50 -4.31
C LEU A 166 24.90 9.89 -4.46
N VAL A 167 25.19 10.32 -5.71
CA VAL A 167 25.64 11.70 -5.99
C VAL A 167 24.53 12.70 -5.71
N GLU A 168 23.32 12.42 -6.20
CA GLU A 168 22.20 13.35 -6.20
C GLU A 168 21.52 13.47 -4.83
N PHE A 169 21.30 12.35 -4.13
CA PHE A 169 20.55 12.28 -2.88
C PHE A 169 21.38 11.89 -1.65
N GLY A 170 22.69 11.67 -1.83
CA GLY A 170 23.60 11.40 -0.73
C GLY A 170 23.72 12.58 0.23
N LEU A 171 24.47 12.39 1.31
CA LEU A 171 24.78 13.51 2.20
C LEU A 171 25.70 14.51 1.47
N PRO A 172 25.59 15.82 1.74
CA PRO A 172 26.50 16.82 1.19
C PRO A 172 27.96 16.44 1.45
N ASN A 173 28.80 16.55 0.41
CA ASN A 173 30.23 16.22 0.43
C ASN A 173 30.57 14.73 0.67
N ALA A 174 29.58 13.82 0.69
CA ALA A 174 29.84 12.39 0.72
C ALA A 174 30.32 11.89 -0.66
N LYS A 175 31.32 11.00 -0.65
CA LYS A 175 31.70 10.32 -1.89
C LYS A 175 30.64 9.31 -2.29
N ALA A 176 30.24 9.28 -3.54
CA ALA A 176 29.42 8.23 -4.10
C ALA A 176 30.27 6.95 -4.23
N THR A 177 30.05 6.02 -3.33
CA THR A 177 30.78 4.74 -3.25
C THR A 177 29.78 3.58 -3.32
N PRO A 178 29.25 3.24 -4.49
CA PRO A 178 28.25 2.19 -4.66
C PRO A 178 28.74 0.80 -4.22
N GLU A 179 30.06 0.58 -4.22
CA GLU A 179 30.66 -0.66 -3.71
C GLU A 179 30.35 -0.93 -2.24
N TYR A 180 30.18 0.12 -1.43
CA TYR A 180 29.86 -0.04 0.00
C TYR A 180 28.47 -0.63 0.22
N PRO A 181 27.35 -0.05 -0.27
CA PRO A 181 26.04 -0.66 -0.10
C PRO A 181 25.93 -1.99 -0.84
N PHE A 182 26.59 -2.15 -2.00
CA PHE A 182 26.59 -3.42 -2.72
C PHE A 182 27.06 -4.58 -1.82
N TRP A 183 28.13 -4.34 -1.05
CA TRP A 183 28.72 -5.35 -0.18
C TRP A 183 28.13 -5.39 1.22
N HIS A 184 28.02 -4.25 1.89
CA HIS A 184 27.70 -4.20 3.32
C HIS A 184 26.22 -4.45 3.66
N LEU A 185 25.31 -4.33 2.70
CA LEU A 185 23.90 -4.68 2.89
C LEU A 185 23.68 -6.15 3.30
N GLN A 186 24.63 -7.06 3.03
CA GLN A 186 24.57 -8.44 3.52
C GLN A 186 24.40 -8.52 5.05
N GLY A 187 24.98 -7.58 5.77
CA GLY A 187 24.85 -7.51 7.24
C GLY A 187 23.45 -7.15 7.75
N SER A 188 22.52 -6.79 6.87
CA SER A 188 21.11 -6.53 7.20
C SER A 188 20.22 -7.78 7.18
N GLU A 189 20.74 -8.91 6.68
CA GLU A 189 19.99 -10.15 6.38
C GLU A 189 18.88 -9.99 5.32
N LEU A 190 18.79 -8.81 4.70
CA LEU A 190 17.85 -8.51 3.59
C LEU A 190 18.48 -8.76 2.22
N TRP A 191 19.81 -8.86 2.17
CA TRP A 191 20.61 -8.77 0.98
C TRP A 191 21.60 -9.91 0.87
N GLU A 192 21.89 -10.34 -0.35
CA GLU A 192 22.93 -11.33 -0.63
C GLU A 192 23.83 -10.87 -1.79
N VAL A 193 25.07 -11.33 -1.76
CA VAL A 193 26.05 -11.17 -2.86
C VAL A 193 26.47 -12.55 -3.32
N ARG A 194 26.53 -12.78 -4.62
CA ARG A 194 26.92 -14.05 -5.26
C ARG A 194 27.99 -13.83 -6.32
N GLY A 195 28.81 -14.82 -6.56
CA GLY A 195 29.80 -14.81 -7.64
C GLY A 195 31.13 -14.18 -7.25
N ILE A 196 31.46 -14.11 -5.96
CA ILE A 196 32.80 -13.81 -5.45
C ILE A 196 33.40 -15.10 -4.90
N PRO A 197 34.67 -15.46 -5.25
CA PRO A 197 35.38 -16.56 -4.62
C PRO A 197 35.46 -16.43 -3.11
N ALA A 198 35.35 -17.53 -2.39
CA ALA A 198 35.30 -17.54 -0.93
C ALA A 198 36.53 -16.85 -0.31
N GLU A 199 37.69 -17.03 -0.90
CA GLU A 199 38.96 -16.47 -0.43
C GLU A 199 38.99 -14.94 -0.51
N LEU A 200 38.24 -14.35 -1.45
CA LEU A 200 38.09 -12.90 -1.63
C LEU A 200 36.88 -12.32 -0.87
N ALA A 201 36.03 -13.18 -0.30
CA ALA A 201 34.81 -12.79 0.40
C ALA A 201 35.02 -12.54 1.92
N GLU A 202 36.21 -12.84 2.47
CA GLU A 202 36.53 -12.64 3.89
C GLU A 202 36.49 -11.16 4.31
N ARG A 203 36.70 -10.26 3.39
CA ARG A 203 36.62 -8.81 3.57
C ARG A 203 36.01 -8.15 2.34
N MET A 204 35.65 -6.88 2.46
CA MET A 204 35.08 -6.12 1.35
C MET A 204 36.03 -6.15 0.15
N PRO A 205 35.57 -6.64 -1.04
CA PRO A 205 36.38 -6.65 -2.27
C PRO A 205 36.68 -5.24 -2.76
N THR A 206 37.84 -5.09 -3.41
CA THR A 206 38.15 -3.84 -4.10
C THR A 206 37.27 -3.63 -5.33
N THR A 207 37.12 -2.39 -5.80
CA THR A 207 36.39 -2.10 -7.04
C THR A 207 36.99 -2.85 -8.24
N GLY A 208 38.32 -3.07 -8.26
CA GLY A 208 39.01 -3.90 -9.26
C GLY A 208 38.49 -5.34 -9.25
N THR A 209 38.46 -5.95 -8.07
CA THR A 209 37.91 -7.32 -7.86
C THR A 209 36.43 -7.41 -8.28
N LEU A 210 35.62 -6.42 -7.94
CA LEU A 210 34.20 -6.36 -8.35
C LEU A 210 34.05 -6.26 -9.88
N ASN A 211 34.91 -5.49 -10.54
CA ASN A 211 34.90 -5.35 -12.01
C ASN A 211 35.33 -6.64 -12.71
N GLU A 212 36.32 -7.35 -12.15
CA GLU A 212 36.85 -8.60 -12.70
C GLU A 212 35.86 -9.74 -12.58
N HIS A 213 35.33 -9.99 -11.36
CA HIS A 213 34.47 -11.12 -11.08
C HIS A 213 32.98 -10.86 -11.40
N ARG A 214 32.57 -9.59 -11.58
CA ARG A 214 31.18 -9.17 -11.88
C ARG A 214 30.13 -9.87 -11.03
N PRO A 215 30.29 -9.87 -9.71
CA PRO A 215 29.33 -10.50 -8.82
C PRO A 215 27.93 -9.89 -8.99
N GLN A 216 26.94 -10.60 -8.51
CA GLN A 216 25.56 -10.15 -8.47
C GLN A 216 25.14 -9.93 -7.02
N ALA A 217 24.37 -8.88 -6.79
CA ALA A 217 23.79 -8.60 -5.48
C ALA A 217 22.32 -8.17 -5.59
N GLY A 218 21.60 -8.35 -4.49
CA GLY A 218 20.19 -7.99 -4.42
C GLY A 218 19.50 -8.59 -3.20
N PHE A 219 18.21 -8.41 -3.12
CA PHE A 219 17.41 -8.98 -2.03
C PHE A 219 17.57 -10.51 -1.93
N THR A 220 17.57 -11.04 -0.69
CA THR A 220 17.40 -12.47 -0.46
C THR A 220 16.09 -12.97 -1.09
N ALA A 221 15.98 -14.27 -1.33
CA ALA A 221 14.74 -14.84 -1.89
C ALA A 221 13.53 -14.58 -0.99
N GLU A 222 13.70 -14.64 0.34
CA GLU A 222 12.66 -14.35 1.32
C GLU A 222 12.20 -12.89 1.24
N THR A 223 13.13 -11.94 1.27
CA THR A 223 12.84 -10.51 1.17
C THR A 223 12.16 -10.18 -0.16
N ALA A 224 12.66 -10.68 -1.27
CA ALA A 224 12.07 -10.46 -2.59
C ALA A 224 10.63 -11.01 -2.68
N ASN A 225 10.35 -12.16 -2.05
CA ASN A 225 9.00 -12.72 -2.02
C ASN A 225 8.03 -11.85 -1.19
N LEU A 226 8.46 -11.32 -0.04
CA LEU A 226 7.66 -10.40 0.76
C LEU A 226 7.35 -9.09 0.01
N LEU A 227 8.33 -8.58 -0.75
CA LEU A 227 8.19 -7.36 -1.53
C LEU A 227 7.37 -7.53 -2.83
N ARG A 228 6.89 -8.72 -3.17
CA ARG A 228 5.88 -8.91 -4.21
C ARG A 228 4.54 -8.33 -3.79
N ASP A 229 4.24 -8.36 -2.49
CA ASP A 229 3.02 -7.73 -1.98
C ASP A 229 3.14 -6.20 -2.04
N PRO A 230 2.24 -5.50 -2.75
CA PRO A 230 2.29 -4.05 -2.89
C PRO A 230 2.15 -3.28 -1.57
N VAL A 231 1.41 -3.83 -0.59
CA VAL A 231 1.27 -3.22 0.74
C VAL A 231 2.60 -3.29 1.49
N THR A 232 3.25 -4.44 1.47
CA THR A 232 4.58 -4.62 2.08
C THR A 232 5.62 -3.71 1.43
N ARG A 233 5.57 -3.53 0.10
CA ARG A 233 6.46 -2.58 -0.60
C ARG A 233 6.23 -1.15 -0.14
N LEU A 234 4.96 -0.71 -0.07
CA LEU A 234 4.61 0.63 0.38
C LEU A 234 5.11 0.89 1.80
N GLU A 235 4.87 -0.04 2.73
CA GLU A 235 5.36 0.06 4.11
C GLU A 235 6.89 0.07 4.20
N ALA A 236 7.57 -0.70 3.35
CA ALA A 236 9.04 -0.71 3.27
C ALA A 236 9.58 0.63 2.77
N ILE A 237 9.00 1.20 1.71
CA ILE A 237 9.34 2.53 1.19
C ILE A 237 9.13 3.59 2.27
N ALA A 238 7.95 3.59 2.92
CA ALA A 238 7.63 4.52 4.00
C ALA A 238 8.68 4.43 5.13
N THR A 239 8.96 3.21 5.59
CA THR A 239 9.93 2.96 6.65
C THR A 239 11.32 3.52 6.32
N ILE A 240 11.83 3.30 5.10
CA ILE A 240 13.13 3.81 4.68
C ILE A 240 13.14 5.33 4.62
N CYS A 241 12.10 5.92 4.00
CA CYS A 241 11.99 7.37 3.85
C CYS A 241 11.89 8.10 5.20
N GLU A 242 11.07 7.60 6.11
CA GLU A 242 10.87 8.18 7.44
C GLU A 242 12.10 8.03 8.35
N THR A 243 12.84 6.92 8.20
CA THR A 243 13.97 6.65 9.10
C THR A 243 15.27 7.32 8.66
N TYR A 244 15.52 7.44 7.35
CA TYR A 244 16.84 7.82 6.82
C TYR A 244 16.84 8.97 5.83
N LEU A 245 15.69 9.35 5.24
CA LEU A 245 15.58 10.28 4.13
C LEU A 245 14.53 11.36 4.39
N GLU A 246 14.34 11.73 5.66
CA GLU A 246 13.30 12.64 6.09
C GLU A 246 13.43 14.04 5.44
N ASP A 247 14.66 14.48 5.23
CA ASP A 247 15.03 15.78 4.65
C ASP A 247 15.24 15.75 3.12
N VAL A 248 15.00 14.60 2.46
CA VAL A 248 15.16 14.45 1.01
C VAL A 248 13.85 14.78 0.29
N ASP A 249 13.94 15.49 -0.84
CA ASP A 249 12.78 15.70 -1.74
C ASP A 249 12.30 14.35 -2.27
N ARG A 250 11.20 13.86 -1.70
CA ARG A 250 10.62 12.56 -2.04
C ARG A 250 10.11 12.49 -3.46
N GLN A 251 9.59 13.60 -4.02
CA GLN A 251 9.08 13.63 -5.38
C GLN A 251 10.22 13.43 -6.38
N ALA A 252 11.31 14.19 -6.21
CA ALA A 252 12.51 14.05 -7.04
C ALA A 252 13.14 12.66 -6.89
N LEU A 253 13.27 12.17 -5.65
CA LEU A 253 13.82 10.84 -5.36
C LEU A 253 12.99 9.72 -6.02
N PHE A 254 11.66 9.78 -5.93
CA PHE A 254 10.79 8.75 -6.52
C PHE A 254 10.80 8.81 -8.05
N ALA A 255 10.86 10.02 -8.64
CA ALA A 255 11.04 10.17 -10.07
C ALA A 255 12.36 9.53 -10.54
N ARG A 256 13.43 9.74 -9.79
CA ARG A 256 14.76 9.26 -10.14
C ARG A 256 14.96 7.77 -9.89
N THR A 257 14.31 7.19 -8.89
CA THR A 257 14.39 5.77 -8.55
C THR A 257 13.40 4.88 -9.28
N GLY A 258 12.46 5.45 -10.07
CA GLY A 258 11.40 4.67 -10.73
C GLY A 258 10.21 4.36 -9.81
N LEU A 259 10.09 5.07 -8.68
CA LEU A 259 8.98 4.92 -7.72
C LEU A 259 7.88 5.97 -7.91
N SER A 260 7.86 6.70 -9.05
CA SER A 260 6.88 7.79 -9.32
C SER A 260 5.43 7.35 -9.17
N GLY A 261 5.13 6.06 -9.42
CA GLY A 261 3.78 5.52 -9.18
C GLY A 261 3.29 5.63 -7.75
N TYR A 262 4.18 5.80 -6.76
CA TYR A 262 3.83 6.02 -5.37
C TYR A 262 3.56 7.50 -5.03
N THR A 263 3.65 8.41 -5.99
CA THR A 263 3.29 9.83 -5.85
C THR A 263 1.86 10.16 -6.27
N THR A 264 1.14 9.20 -6.82
CA THR A 264 -0.26 9.34 -7.24
C THR A 264 -1.03 8.06 -6.93
N ALA A 265 -2.29 8.17 -6.52
CA ALA A 265 -3.13 7.01 -6.23
C ALA A 265 -3.62 6.32 -7.52
N GLY A 266 -3.88 7.08 -8.56
CA GLY A 266 -4.53 6.61 -9.79
C GLY A 266 -3.57 6.05 -10.85
N GLY A 267 -2.25 6.23 -10.72
CA GLY A 267 -1.35 6.04 -11.86
C GLY A 267 -1.82 6.90 -13.05
N LEU A 268 -0.94 7.55 -13.77
CA LEU A 268 -1.20 8.45 -14.90
C LEU A 268 -2.68 8.63 -15.26
N LEU A 269 -3.21 9.82 -15.10
CA LEU A 269 -4.54 10.22 -15.58
C LEU A 269 -4.79 9.57 -16.94
N SER A 270 -5.52 8.46 -16.95
CA SER A 270 -6.05 7.99 -18.23
C SER A 270 -7.06 9.03 -18.67
N PRO A 271 -7.01 9.50 -19.92
CA PRO A 271 -8.04 10.39 -20.44
C PRO A 271 -9.41 9.78 -20.09
N SER A 272 -10.31 10.59 -19.55
CA SER A 272 -11.67 10.15 -19.32
C SER A 272 -12.22 9.65 -20.65
N GLU A 273 -12.72 8.42 -20.70
CA GLU A 273 -13.29 7.78 -21.90
C GLU A 273 -14.60 8.46 -22.37
N ASP A 274 -14.94 9.65 -21.86
CA ASP A 274 -16.11 10.44 -22.30
C ASP A 274 -15.79 11.42 -23.46
N GLU A 275 -14.57 11.44 -23.98
CA GLU A 275 -14.28 12.12 -25.24
C GLU A 275 -14.33 11.12 -26.42
N SER A 276 -15.54 10.69 -26.79
CA SER A 276 -15.82 10.34 -28.19
C SER A 276 -15.60 11.59 -29.02
N ALA A 277 -14.43 11.67 -29.64
CA ALA A 277 -14.07 12.73 -30.54
C ALA A 277 -14.95 12.61 -31.83
N ASP A 278 -16.09 13.26 -31.79
CA ASP A 278 -16.69 13.77 -33.03
C ASP A 278 -15.74 14.86 -33.55
N GLY A 279 -15.27 14.69 -34.80
CA GLY A 279 -14.25 15.50 -35.43
C GLY A 279 -14.57 17.00 -35.40
N ALA A 280 -14.02 17.71 -34.45
CA ALA A 280 -14.08 19.15 -34.35
C ALA A 280 -12.80 19.75 -34.95
N THR A 281 -12.95 20.70 -35.84
CA THR A 281 -11.90 21.64 -36.23
C THR A 281 -11.92 22.82 -35.29
N ASP A 282 -10.72 23.33 -34.92
CA ASP A 282 -10.59 24.58 -34.13
C ASP A 282 -11.07 25.78 -34.94
N GLU A 283 -11.25 26.95 -34.29
CA GLU A 283 -11.70 28.18 -34.95
C GLU A 283 -10.70 28.72 -35.99
N TYR A 284 -9.53 28.07 -36.14
CA TYR A 284 -8.50 28.36 -37.12
C TYR A 284 -8.47 27.32 -38.27
N GLY A 285 -9.45 26.39 -38.35
CA GLY A 285 -9.58 25.43 -39.44
C GLY A 285 -8.52 24.32 -39.48
N ARG A 286 -7.81 24.07 -38.36
CA ARG A 286 -6.84 22.97 -38.25
C ARG A 286 -7.57 21.73 -37.77
N ALA A 287 -7.47 20.64 -38.55
CA ALA A 287 -7.94 19.35 -38.12
C ALA A 287 -7.27 18.98 -36.80
N ILE A 288 -8.05 18.84 -35.71
CA ILE A 288 -7.62 18.27 -34.46
C ILE A 288 -7.55 16.75 -34.74
N GLY A 289 -6.45 16.33 -35.37
CA GLY A 289 -6.16 14.91 -35.57
C GLY A 289 -5.54 14.37 -34.27
N PRO A 290 -5.74 13.07 -33.97
CA PRO A 290 -5.06 12.43 -32.88
C PRO A 290 -3.55 12.59 -33.05
N ALA A 291 -2.85 13.00 -32.00
CA ALA A 291 -1.40 13.03 -31.99
C ALA A 291 -0.85 11.66 -32.43
N PRO A 292 0.26 11.60 -33.21
CA PRO A 292 0.77 10.33 -33.72
C PRO A 292 1.00 9.38 -32.53
N ARG A 293 0.26 8.26 -32.54
CA ARG A 293 0.41 7.18 -31.56
C ARG A 293 1.79 6.57 -31.77
N ARG A 294 2.67 6.71 -30.81
CA ARG A 294 3.80 5.81 -30.68
C ARG A 294 3.24 4.48 -30.18
N ASP A 295 3.49 3.40 -30.89
CA ASP A 295 3.20 2.03 -30.47
C ASP A 295 4.03 1.71 -29.21
N ALA A 296 3.49 2.09 -28.06
CA ALA A 296 3.93 1.52 -26.79
C ALA A 296 2.97 0.34 -26.54
N THR A 297 3.49 -0.86 -26.53
CA THR A 297 2.83 -2.07 -26.08
C THR A 297 2.53 -1.91 -24.58
N ARG A 298 1.49 -1.14 -24.26
CA ARG A 298 0.93 -1.05 -22.89
C ARG A 298 -0.20 -2.06 -22.84
N SER A 299 -0.14 -2.96 -21.87
CA SER A 299 -1.31 -3.74 -21.49
C SER A 299 -2.40 -2.76 -21.05
N VAL A 300 -3.46 -2.65 -21.83
CA VAL A 300 -4.63 -1.83 -21.50
C VAL A 300 -5.36 -2.57 -20.39
N ILE A 301 -5.45 -1.96 -19.21
CA ILE A 301 -6.29 -2.47 -18.12
C ILE A 301 -7.74 -2.23 -18.55
N VAL A 302 -8.46 -3.31 -18.84
CA VAL A 302 -9.91 -3.26 -19.14
C VAL A 302 -10.62 -3.06 -17.80
N ARG A 303 -11.25 -1.92 -17.61
CA ARG A 303 -12.08 -1.60 -16.43
C ARG A 303 -13.47 -2.20 -16.59
N ASP A 304 -14.06 -2.64 -15.47
CA ASP A 304 -15.45 -3.11 -15.48
C ASP A 304 -16.43 -1.92 -15.42
N GLU A 305 -17.00 -1.55 -16.56
CA GLU A 305 -18.00 -0.49 -16.66
C GLU A 305 -19.26 -0.76 -15.82
N ALA A 306 -19.59 -2.02 -15.55
CA ALA A 306 -20.72 -2.36 -14.71
C ALA A 306 -20.48 -1.98 -13.25
N LEU A 307 -19.25 -2.16 -12.74
CA LEU A 307 -18.86 -1.70 -11.41
C LEU A 307 -18.89 -0.17 -11.31
N ALA A 308 -18.37 0.52 -12.33
CA ALA A 308 -18.40 1.99 -12.37
C ALA A 308 -19.83 2.54 -12.37
N ARG A 309 -20.76 1.91 -13.10
CA ARG A 309 -22.18 2.27 -13.04
C ARG A 309 -22.77 1.97 -11.67
N LYS A 310 -22.47 0.80 -11.14
CA LYS A 310 -23.01 0.35 -9.85
C LYS A 310 -22.65 1.28 -8.70
N VAL A 311 -21.39 1.73 -8.59
CA VAL A 311 -21.00 2.68 -7.53
C VAL A 311 -21.71 4.03 -7.71
N LYS A 312 -21.89 4.53 -8.94
CA LYS A 312 -22.62 5.77 -9.23
C LYS A 312 -24.10 5.66 -8.88
N GLU A 313 -24.71 4.51 -9.11
CA GLU A 313 -26.11 4.24 -8.75
C GLU A 313 -26.30 4.17 -7.22
N LEU A 314 -25.42 3.43 -6.51
CA LEU A 314 -25.50 3.30 -5.05
C LEU A 314 -25.37 4.66 -4.36
N GLU A 315 -24.47 5.53 -4.82
CA GLU A 315 -24.24 6.84 -4.25
C GLU A 315 -25.13 7.96 -4.86
N ASP A 316 -26.12 7.62 -5.69
CA ASP A 316 -27.01 8.56 -6.39
C ASP A 316 -26.24 9.67 -7.14
N ASN A 317 -25.12 9.32 -7.77
CA ASN A 317 -24.18 10.24 -8.41
C ASN A 317 -23.74 11.40 -7.49
N ARG A 318 -23.84 11.25 -6.19
CA ARG A 318 -23.42 12.24 -5.21
C ARG A 318 -21.99 12.00 -4.77
N CYS A 319 -21.15 13.02 -4.83
CA CYS A 319 -19.74 12.91 -4.42
C CYS A 319 -19.62 12.51 -2.94
N GLN A 320 -18.94 11.41 -2.66
CA GLN A 320 -18.75 10.91 -1.28
C GLN A 320 -17.87 11.83 -0.43
N ILE A 321 -17.02 12.65 -1.05
CA ILE A 321 -16.14 13.59 -0.35
C ILE A 321 -16.85 14.91 -0.06
N CYS A 322 -17.34 15.64 -1.06
CA CYS A 322 -17.91 16.98 -0.87
C CYS A 322 -19.45 17.02 -0.86
N GLY A 323 -20.12 15.90 -1.12
CA GLY A 323 -21.58 15.80 -1.13
C GLY A 323 -22.25 16.48 -2.33
N THR A 324 -21.51 17.04 -3.29
CA THR A 324 -22.07 17.70 -4.47
C THR A 324 -22.60 16.68 -5.47
N THR A 325 -23.79 16.94 -6.03
CA THR A 325 -24.29 16.30 -7.21
C THR A 325 -24.08 17.23 -8.40
N LEU A 326 -23.14 16.88 -9.29
CA LEU A 326 -22.89 17.65 -10.52
C LEU A 326 -23.94 17.29 -11.57
N ARG A 327 -24.36 18.24 -12.39
CA ARG A 327 -25.23 18.00 -13.54
C ARG A 327 -24.53 18.41 -14.82
N HIS A 328 -24.51 17.48 -15.79
CA HIS A 328 -24.03 17.74 -17.14
C HIS A 328 -25.15 17.39 -18.12
N LEU A 329 -25.52 18.32 -19.01
CA LEU A 329 -26.64 18.17 -19.94
C LEU A 329 -27.94 17.66 -19.26
N ASN A 330 -28.29 18.22 -18.11
CA ASN A 330 -29.43 17.86 -17.29
C ASN A 330 -29.41 16.43 -16.70
N ARG A 331 -28.31 15.69 -16.81
CA ARG A 331 -28.11 14.36 -16.20
C ARG A 331 -27.13 14.48 -15.02
N PRO A 332 -27.32 13.69 -13.96
CA PRO A 332 -26.30 13.60 -12.90
C PRO A 332 -24.98 13.09 -13.49
N TYR A 333 -23.88 13.68 -13.06
CA TYR A 333 -22.53 13.30 -13.49
C TYR A 333 -21.62 13.08 -12.30
N SER A 334 -20.96 11.94 -12.27
CA SER A 334 -19.94 11.57 -11.30
C SER A 334 -18.93 10.64 -11.95
N GLN A 335 -17.80 10.44 -11.28
CA GLN A 335 -16.74 9.54 -11.71
C GLN A 335 -16.54 8.44 -10.69
N ALA A 336 -16.26 7.23 -11.15
CA ALA A 336 -15.82 6.12 -10.32
C ALA A 336 -14.29 6.21 -10.16
N ALA A 337 -13.84 6.49 -8.96
CA ALA A 337 -12.42 6.62 -8.61
C ALA A 337 -11.94 5.36 -7.89
N HIS A 338 -10.85 4.74 -8.35
CA HIS A 338 -10.22 3.65 -7.61
C HIS A 338 -9.45 4.19 -6.41
N ILE A 339 -9.74 3.66 -5.22
CA ILE A 339 -9.06 4.04 -3.98
C ILE A 339 -7.60 3.58 -4.03
N ARG A 340 -7.39 2.35 -4.47
CA ARG A 340 -6.09 1.79 -4.78
C ARG A 340 -6.01 1.54 -6.28
N GLY A 341 -5.10 2.22 -6.95
CA GLY A 341 -4.95 2.17 -8.41
C GLY A 341 -4.78 0.74 -8.94
N LEU A 342 -5.38 0.45 -10.12
CA LEU A 342 -5.30 -0.88 -10.74
C LEU A 342 -3.92 -1.20 -11.29
N GLY A 343 -3.21 -0.19 -11.79
CA GLY A 343 -1.91 -0.33 -12.43
C GLY A 343 -0.76 -0.50 -11.45
N SER A 344 0.44 -0.79 -12.01
CA SER A 344 1.70 -0.73 -11.26
C SER A 344 1.92 0.70 -10.74
N PRO A 345 2.43 0.85 -9.51
CA PRO A 345 2.88 -0.19 -8.57
C PRO A 345 1.79 -0.69 -7.62
N HIS A 346 0.56 -0.18 -7.74
CA HIS A 346 -0.50 -0.36 -6.75
C HIS A 346 -1.18 -1.73 -6.83
N HIS A 347 -1.45 -2.22 -8.06
CA HIS A 347 -2.10 -3.50 -8.32
C HIS A 347 -3.36 -3.71 -7.45
N GLY A 348 -4.23 -2.70 -7.40
CA GLY A 348 -5.53 -2.79 -6.73
C GLY A 348 -6.48 -3.71 -7.50
N PRO A 349 -7.45 -4.34 -6.84
CA PRO A 349 -8.48 -5.11 -7.53
C PRO A 349 -9.50 -4.19 -8.20
N ASP A 350 -10.08 -4.65 -9.33
CA ASP A 350 -11.23 -3.98 -9.94
C ASP A 350 -12.52 -4.55 -9.33
N GLU A 351 -12.94 -3.95 -8.23
CA GLU A 351 -14.10 -4.38 -7.44
C GLU A 351 -14.79 -3.18 -6.77
N LEU A 352 -16.06 -3.35 -6.43
CA LEU A 352 -16.90 -2.28 -5.88
C LEU A 352 -16.32 -1.68 -4.60
N GLN A 353 -15.69 -2.50 -3.77
CA GLN A 353 -15.06 -2.13 -2.50
C GLN A 353 -13.85 -1.21 -2.68
N ASN A 354 -13.25 -1.21 -3.87
CA ASN A 354 -12.12 -0.37 -4.24
C ASN A 354 -12.52 0.89 -5.02
N LEU A 355 -13.80 1.27 -5.01
CA LEU A 355 -14.30 2.41 -5.76
C LEU A 355 -14.92 3.46 -4.84
N LEU A 356 -14.78 4.74 -5.23
CA LEU A 356 -15.55 5.87 -4.69
C LEU A 356 -16.29 6.56 -5.82
N CYS A 357 -17.50 7.06 -5.53
CA CYS A 357 -18.22 7.97 -6.40
C CYS A 357 -17.81 9.42 -6.10
N LEU A 358 -17.09 10.05 -7.01
CA LEU A 358 -16.54 11.39 -6.81
C LEU A 358 -16.97 12.36 -7.91
N CYS A 359 -17.04 13.65 -7.59
CA CYS A 359 -17.05 14.69 -8.61
C CYS A 359 -15.64 14.87 -9.21
N PRO A 360 -15.49 15.42 -10.42
CA PRO A 360 -14.18 15.58 -11.06
C PRO A 360 -13.15 16.30 -10.21
N ASN A 361 -13.54 17.35 -9.48
CA ASN A 361 -12.62 18.09 -8.63
C ASN A 361 -12.08 17.24 -7.47
N CYS A 362 -12.95 16.53 -6.78
CA CYS A 362 -12.53 15.63 -5.69
C CYS A 362 -11.72 14.44 -6.21
N HIS A 363 -12.04 13.94 -7.42
CA HIS A 363 -11.29 12.85 -8.04
C HIS A 363 -9.85 13.26 -8.33
N ILE A 364 -9.64 14.42 -8.97
CA ILE A 364 -8.30 14.95 -9.23
C ILE A 364 -7.50 15.16 -7.93
N LEU A 365 -8.11 15.71 -6.89
CA LEU A 365 -7.46 15.92 -5.60
C LEU A 365 -7.14 14.59 -4.90
N PHE A 366 -8.02 13.60 -5.03
CA PHE A 366 -7.83 12.28 -4.45
C PHE A 366 -6.70 11.52 -5.15
N ASP A 367 -6.71 11.45 -6.49
CA ASP A 367 -5.64 10.83 -7.27
C ASP A 367 -4.31 11.56 -7.11
N GLY A 368 -4.34 12.88 -6.93
CA GLY A 368 -3.16 13.71 -6.66
C GLY A 368 -2.64 13.64 -5.22
N LEU A 369 -3.25 12.79 -4.36
CA LEU A 369 -2.88 12.62 -2.96
C LEU A 369 -2.98 13.92 -2.12
N GLU A 370 -3.82 14.87 -2.55
CA GLU A 370 -4.08 16.14 -1.85
C GLU A 370 -5.16 16.00 -0.77
N ILE A 371 -5.98 14.95 -0.85
CA ILE A 371 -7.01 14.61 0.13
C ILE A 371 -6.97 13.11 0.43
N TYR A 372 -7.27 12.75 1.68
CA TYR A 372 -7.35 11.35 2.12
C TYR A 372 -8.44 11.18 3.16
N VAL A 373 -8.78 9.93 3.44
CA VAL A 373 -9.68 9.57 4.53
C VAL A 373 -8.85 9.04 5.70
N ASP A 374 -9.01 9.62 6.89
CA ASP A 374 -8.29 9.20 8.09
C ASP A 374 -8.90 7.92 8.72
N SER A 375 -8.31 7.46 9.84
CA SER A 375 -8.78 6.28 10.56
C SER A 375 -10.17 6.44 11.17
N ASP A 376 -10.61 7.68 11.36
CA ASP A 376 -11.92 8.00 11.93
C ASP A 376 -12.99 8.18 10.85
N GLY A 377 -12.62 7.91 9.57
CA GLY A 377 -13.50 8.06 8.41
C GLY A 377 -13.71 9.50 7.98
N LEU A 378 -12.86 10.42 8.44
CA LEU A 378 -12.93 11.83 8.09
C LEU A 378 -12.04 12.14 6.89
N VAL A 379 -12.55 12.90 5.94
CA VAL A 379 -11.81 13.43 4.80
C VAL A 379 -10.95 14.58 5.28
N ARG A 380 -9.63 14.48 5.05
CA ARG A 380 -8.63 15.49 5.38
C ARG A 380 -7.85 15.91 4.15
N ARG A 381 -7.23 17.08 4.22
CA ARG A 381 -6.25 17.56 3.23
C ARG A 381 -4.83 17.28 3.72
N THR A 382 -3.94 17.02 2.78
CA THR A 382 -2.52 16.75 3.10
C THR A 382 -1.73 18.00 3.46
N ARG A 383 -2.20 19.19 3.08
CA ARG A 383 -1.45 20.44 3.21
C ARG A 383 -2.14 21.54 3.99
N ASP A 384 -3.37 21.37 4.38
CA ASP A 384 -4.08 22.36 5.19
C ASP A 384 -4.95 21.68 6.25
N ASP A 385 -5.11 22.37 7.39
CA ASP A 385 -5.90 21.92 8.55
C ASP A 385 -7.37 22.35 8.45
N ARG A 386 -7.96 22.40 7.26
CA ARG A 386 -9.38 22.68 7.11
C ARG A 386 -10.19 21.66 7.87
N ASP A 387 -11.33 22.11 8.40
CA ASP A 387 -12.24 21.25 9.16
C ASP A 387 -12.54 19.95 8.42
N PRO A 388 -12.24 18.79 9.02
CA PRO A 388 -12.47 17.51 8.39
C PRO A 388 -13.98 17.27 8.26
N SER A 389 -14.38 16.59 7.19
CA SER A 389 -15.77 16.20 6.95
C SER A 389 -15.87 14.66 6.85
N PRO A 390 -16.94 14.03 7.31
CA PRO A 390 -17.08 12.59 7.21
C PRO A 390 -17.19 12.18 5.74
N LEU A 391 -16.51 11.07 5.39
CA LEU A 391 -16.72 10.42 4.10
C LEU A 391 -18.16 9.91 4.06
N ARG A 392 -18.92 10.35 3.06
CA ARG A 392 -20.29 9.86 2.86
C ARG A 392 -20.25 8.42 2.38
N ARG A 393 -21.06 7.58 2.96
CA ARG A 393 -21.18 6.17 2.56
C ARG A 393 -22.65 5.78 2.50
N ASP A 394 -23.08 5.21 1.40
CA ASP A 394 -24.37 4.51 1.34
C ASP A 394 -24.21 3.15 2.05
N PRO A 395 -25.17 2.72 2.88
CA PRO A 395 -25.09 1.42 3.55
C PRO A 395 -24.97 0.22 2.60
N GLY A 396 -25.42 0.35 1.35
CA GLY A 396 -25.29 -0.66 0.31
C GLY A 396 -23.96 -0.62 -0.45
N HIS A 397 -23.09 0.36 -0.18
CA HIS A 397 -21.78 0.51 -0.80
C HIS A 397 -20.65 0.11 0.16
N PRO A 398 -20.17 -1.14 0.11
CA PRO A 398 -19.10 -1.62 0.97
C PRO A 398 -17.74 -1.08 0.49
N VAL A 399 -17.23 -0.02 1.12
CA VAL A 399 -15.88 0.48 0.87
C VAL A 399 -14.89 -0.27 1.75
N ASP A 400 -13.81 -0.82 1.15
CA ASP A 400 -12.78 -1.56 1.87
C ASP A 400 -11.81 -0.61 2.60
N GLU A 401 -11.75 -0.73 3.93
CA GLU A 401 -10.84 0.06 4.76
C GLU A 401 -9.36 -0.24 4.48
N ALA A 402 -9.02 -1.41 3.97
CA ALA A 402 -7.64 -1.70 3.57
C ALA A 402 -7.20 -0.85 2.37
N HIS A 403 -8.10 -0.55 1.43
CA HIS A 403 -7.80 0.35 0.32
C HIS A 403 -7.69 1.81 0.80
N ILE A 404 -8.56 2.24 1.72
CA ILE A 404 -8.49 3.56 2.36
C ILE A 404 -7.16 3.71 3.10
N ALA A 405 -6.76 2.73 3.90
CA ALA A 405 -5.49 2.75 4.63
C ALA A 405 -4.28 2.79 3.68
N TYR A 406 -4.34 2.05 2.57
CA TYR A 406 -3.32 2.10 1.53
C TYR A 406 -3.18 3.50 0.94
N HIS A 407 -4.30 4.11 0.52
CA HIS A 407 -4.31 5.47 -0.03
C HIS A 407 -3.80 6.51 0.98
N ARG A 408 -4.23 6.43 2.23
CA ARG A 408 -3.76 7.29 3.32
C ARG A 408 -2.24 7.20 3.51
N THR A 409 -1.67 5.99 3.44
CA THR A 409 -0.21 5.81 3.52
C THR A 409 0.51 6.47 2.35
N LEU A 410 -0.03 6.43 1.13
CA LEU A 410 0.51 7.17 0.00
C LEU A 410 0.51 8.68 0.28
N CYS A 411 -0.59 9.23 0.79
CA CYS A 411 -0.69 10.66 1.11
C CYS A 411 0.35 11.09 2.15
N THR A 412 0.58 10.27 3.19
CA THR A 412 1.60 10.57 4.20
C THR A 412 3.02 10.48 3.65
N LEU A 413 3.27 9.59 2.68
CA LEU A 413 4.56 9.50 1.99
C LEU A 413 4.88 10.76 1.19
N THR A 414 3.86 11.38 0.58
CA THR A 414 4.02 12.53 -0.33
C THR A 414 3.85 13.88 0.34
N ALA A 415 3.27 13.91 1.56
CA ALA A 415 3.14 15.14 2.33
C ALA A 415 4.51 15.80 2.53
N ARG A 416 4.67 17.03 2.03
CA ARG A 416 5.84 17.84 2.37
C ARG A 416 5.74 18.24 3.83
N LYS A 417 6.85 18.15 4.58
CA LYS A 417 6.97 18.91 5.83
C LYS A 417 6.74 20.38 5.49
N PRO A 418 5.96 21.13 6.29
CA PRO A 418 5.93 22.60 6.13
C PRO A 418 7.36 23.09 6.23
N ASP A 419 7.75 23.96 5.28
CA ASP A 419 8.99 24.71 5.36
C ASP A 419 9.00 25.41 6.72
N VAL A 420 9.85 24.95 7.62
CA VAL A 420 10.15 25.66 8.86
C VAL A 420 11.02 26.83 8.42
N GLY A 421 10.36 27.98 8.18
CA GLY A 421 11.01 29.25 7.90
C GLY A 421 11.78 29.77 9.11
#